data_3ccb2805341148e01662e11d77bd495c
#
_entry.id   3ccb2805341148e01662e11d77bd495c
#
_cell.length_a   1.000
_cell.length_b   1.000
_cell.length_c   1.000
_cell.angle_alpha   90.00
_cell.angle_beta   90.00
_cell.angle_gamma   90.00
#
_symmetry.space_group_name_H-M   'P 1'
#
loop_
_entity.id
_entity.type
_entity.pdbx_description
1 polymer ?
#
loop_
_entity_poly.entity_id
_entity_poly.type
_entity_poly.pdbx_seq_one_letter_code
_entity_poly.pdbx_strand_id
1 'polypeptide(L)'
;MREEIGFFQPRDAPRLRPSHSGPSCRQGMTAPAPPFFRIGPARPVSPVVLSIPHAGRDYRPELVSAARLPQAALETLEDRLVDRLVWRATANGATAFIARAPRAEIDLNRDEREIDPALIAPPLPAGGLVQSARTRGGIGLIPSRITGLGPIWRERVTRAEFDRRVGTIHRPYHAALEAALEYARVRFGAALLLDCHSMPPRPGAAGHGEAAAASVIFGDRHGTTTSADLLDAAVTAARALGYRTACNAPYAGGYVVARHGRPQRGIHALQIELDRALYLDADLRAPGPGFEGVCRLIAAVARALEERLLEIPDAIAAE
;
A
#
# COMPACT_ATOMS: atom_id res chain seq x y z
N MET A 1 -61.49 -9.50 -33.90
CA MET A 1 -60.75 -8.70 -34.88
C MET A 1 -59.30 -8.62 -34.40
N ARG A 2 -58.43 -9.36 -35.06
CA ARG A 2 -56.99 -9.35 -34.85
C ARG A 2 -56.39 -8.68 -36.07
N GLU A 3 -55.69 -7.56 -35.88
CA GLU A 3 -54.92 -6.90 -36.94
C GLU A 3 -53.50 -7.46 -36.93
N GLU A 4 -53.10 -8.03 -38.05
CA GLU A 4 -51.75 -8.48 -38.37
C GLU A 4 -50.92 -7.26 -38.83
N ILE A 5 -49.79 -7.05 -38.18
CA ILE A 5 -48.79 -6.06 -38.60
C ILE A 5 -47.70 -6.80 -39.39
N GLY A 6 -47.64 -6.53 -40.70
CA GLY A 6 -46.72 -7.13 -41.66
C GLY A 6 -45.28 -6.66 -41.46
N PHE A 7 -44.35 -7.61 -41.50
CA PHE A 7 -42.88 -7.38 -41.57
C PHE A 7 -42.47 -6.96 -42.99
N PHE A 8 -41.88 -5.79 -43.09
CA PHE A 8 -41.25 -5.28 -44.34
C PHE A 8 -39.82 -5.77 -44.42
N GLN A 9 -39.45 -6.57 -45.44
CA GLN A 9 -38.10 -6.94 -45.77
C GLN A 9 -37.56 -5.98 -46.86
N PRO A 10 -36.38 -5.36 -46.67
CA PRO A 10 -35.71 -4.65 -47.78
C PRO A 10 -34.80 -5.62 -48.58
N ARG A 11 -35.00 -5.57 -49.89
CA ARG A 11 -34.21 -6.26 -50.92
C ARG A 11 -32.93 -5.51 -51.24
N ASP A 12 -31.84 -6.30 -51.41
CA ASP A 12 -30.70 -6.05 -52.30
C ASP A 12 -29.90 -4.74 -52.19
N ALA A 13 -28.78 -4.83 -51.45
CA ALA A 13 -27.62 -3.96 -51.63
C ALA A 13 -26.45 -4.72 -52.25
N PRO A 14 -25.68 -4.15 -53.20
CA PRO A 14 -24.62 -4.84 -53.93
C PRO A 14 -23.40 -5.15 -53.10
N ARG A 15 -22.86 -6.38 -53.26
CA ARG A 15 -21.63 -6.86 -52.63
C ARG A 15 -20.42 -6.13 -53.16
N LEU A 16 -19.80 -5.26 -52.36
CA LEU A 16 -18.45 -4.73 -52.58
C LEU A 16 -17.41 -5.76 -52.22
N ARG A 17 -16.52 -6.11 -53.14
CA ARG A 17 -15.37 -6.97 -52.92
C ARG A 17 -14.34 -6.20 -52.01
N PRO A 18 -13.71 -6.86 -51.01
CA PRO A 18 -12.65 -6.19 -50.26
C PRO A 18 -11.36 -6.17 -51.09
N SER A 19 -10.86 -4.97 -51.37
CA SER A 19 -9.51 -4.76 -51.90
C SER A 19 -8.51 -4.97 -50.75
N HIS A 20 -7.64 -5.98 -50.90
CA HIS A 20 -6.47 -6.16 -50.07
C HIS A 20 -5.45 -5.07 -50.37
N SER A 21 -5.19 -4.19 -49.40
CA SER A 21 -3.91 -3.58 -49.05
C SER A 21 -4.15 -2.41 -48.08
N GLY A 22 -4.32 -2.74 -46.80
CA GLY A 22 -4.24 -1.80 -45.68
C GLY A 22 -2.88 -1.98 -45.00
N PRO A 23 -2.22 -0.91 -44.51
CA PRO A 23 -0.94 -1.00 -43.86
C PRO A 23 -1.07 -1.79 -42.57
N SER A 24 -0.12 -2.72 -42.36
CA SER A 24 0.09 -3.49 -41.11
C SER A 24 0.02 -2.54 -39.92
N CYS A 25 -1.04 -2.65 -39.14
CA CYS A 25 -1.17 -1.97 -37.87
C CYS A 25 -0.10 -2.60 -36.94
N ARG A 26 1.03 -1.90 -36.74
CA ARG A 26 1.99 -2.25 -35.71
C ARG A 26 1.19 -2.28 -34.41
N GLN A 27 1.03 -3.46 -33.84
CA GLN A 27 0.52 -3.59 -32.47
C GLN A 27 1.47 -2.81 -31.59
N GLY A 28 1.07 -1.61 -31.21
CA GLY A 28 1.77 -0.81 -30.23
C GLY A 28 1.84 -1.64 -28.96
N MET A 29 3.05 -1.99 -28.55
CA MET A 29 3.30 -2.59 -27.22
C MET A 29 2.78 -1.59 -26.20
N THR A 30 1.59 -1.83 -25.67
CA THR A 30 1.10 -1.09 -24.51
C THR A 30 2.07 -1.33 -23.37
N ALA A 31 2.62 -0.25 -22.81
CA ALA A 31 3.48 -0.37 -21.63
C ALA A 31 2.77 -1.21 -20.56
N PRO A 32 3.48 -2.12 -19.89
CA PRO A 32 2.86 -2.93 -18.84
C PRO A 32 2.21 -2.04 -17.79
N ALA A 33 1.03 -2.43 -17.31
CA ALA A 33 0.32 -1.69 -16.28
C ALA A 33 1.21 -1.51 -15.04
N PRO A 34 1.19 -0.34 -14.38
CA PRO A 34 2.00 -0.11 -13.20
C PRO A 34 1.66 -1.11 -12.09
N PRO A 35 2.64 -1.48 -11.20
CA PRO A 35 2.45 -2.47 -10.15
C PRO A 35 1.59 -1.97 -8.98
N PHE A 36 0.95 -0.84 -9.14
CA PHE A 36 0.07 -0.21 -8.14
C PHE A 36 -1.13 0.45 -8.81
N PHE A 37 -2.19 0.63 -8.04
CA PHE A 37 -3.27 1.55 -8.37
C PHE A 37 -2.94 2.92 -7.77
N ARG A 38 -3.19 3.97 -8.53
CA ARG A 38 -3.19 5.33 -8.01
C ARG A 38 -4.62 5.84 -7.97
N ILE A 39 -5.05 6.31 -6.79
CA ILE A 39 -6.30 7.05 -6.61
C ILE A 39 -5.93 8.51 -6.42
N GLY A 40 -6.61 9.39 -7.13
CA GLY A 40 -6.31 10.81 -7.16
C GLY A 40 -5.48 11.25 -8.37
N PRO A 41 -5.21 12.54 -8.50
CA PRO A 41 -4.53 13.12 -9.65
C PRO A 41 -3.07 12.69 -9.74
N ALA A 42 -2.51 12.72 -10.97
CA ALA A 42 -1.10 12.41 -11.20
C ALA A 42 -0.15 13.39 -10.48
N ARG A 43 -0.60 14.63 -10.36
CA ARG A 43 0.06 15.69 -9.58
C ARG A 43 -0.77 15.91 -8.32
N PRO A 44 -0.25 15.58 -7.13
CA PRO A 44 -0.96 15.76 -5.88
C PRO A 44 -1.51 17.18 -5.69
N VAL A 45 -2.75 17.28 -5.21
CA VAL A 45 -3.41 18.55 -4.87
C VAL A 45 -3.44 18.79 -3.37
N SER A 46 -2.93 17.85 -2.58
CA SER A 46 -2.70 17.90 -1.14
C SER A 46 -1.23 17.58 -0.85
N PRO A 47 -0.60 18.13 0.18
CA PRO A 47 0.73 17.74 0.63
C PRO A 47 0.78 16.34 1.24
N VAL A 48 -0.37 15.69 1.50
CA VAL A 48 -0.46 14.34 2.07
C VAL A 48 -0.61 13.30 0.97
N VAL A 49 0.34 12.36 0.92
CA VAL A 49 0.35 11.19 0.04
C VAL A 49 0.16 9.94 0.88
N LEU A 50 -0.70 9.02 0.43
CA LEU A 50 -0.99 7.77 1.13
C LEU A 50 -0.27 6.61 0.45
N SER A 51 0.39 5.74 1.24
CA SER A 51 0.99 4.48 0.81
C SER A 51 0.21 3.30 1.42
N ILE A 52 -0.19 2.33 0.60
CA ILE A 52 -0.91 1.14 1.03
C ILE A 52 -0.18 -0.09 0.44
N PRO A 53 0.98 -0.48 1.02
CA PRO A 53 1.88 -1.44 0.42
C PRO A 53 1.42 -2.90 0.55
N HIS A 54 0.51 -3.23 1.46
CA HIS A 54 0.16 -4.60 1.82
C HIS A 54 -1.29 -5.00 1.53
N ALA A 55 -2.06 -4.17 0.83
CA ALA A 55 -3.44 -4.49 0.47
C ALA A 55 -3.59 -5.14 -0.92
N GLY A 56 -2.48 -5.43 -1.61
CA GLY A 56 -2.46 -6.05 -2.93
C GLY A 56 -3.03 -7.47 -2.91
N ARG A 57 -3.84 -7.78 -3.94
CA ARG A 57 -4.57 -9.06 -4.06
C ARG A 57 -4.52 -9.66 -5.47
N ASP A 58 -3.60 -9.20 -6.32
CA ASP A 58 -3.41 -9.79 -7.65
C ASP A 58 -2.60 -11.09 -7.55
N TYR A 59 -3.22 -12.16 -7.02
CA TYR A 59 -2.62 -13.50 -6.92
C TYR A 59 -2.57 -14.15 -8.30
N ARG A 60 -1.45 -13.98 -8.99
CA ARG A 60 -1.24 -14.60 -10.29
C ARG A 60 -1.16 -16.12 -10.16
N PRO A 61 -1.65 -16.91 -11.17
CA PRO A 61 -1.62 -18.36 -11.12
C PRO A 61 -0.22 -18.93 -10.85
N GLU A 62 0.84 -18.30 -11.40
CA GLU A 62 2.24 -18.71 -11.23
C GLU A 62 2.70 -18.55 -9.77
N LEU A 63 2.27 -17.49 -9.10
CA LEU A 63 2.54 -17.25 -7.67
C LEU A 63 1.90 -18.34 -6.81
N VAL A 64 0.61 -18.60 -7.06
CA VAL A 64 -0.16 -19.59 -6.30
C VAL A 64 0.40 -21.00 -6.52
N SER A 65 0.77 -21.37 -7.76
CA SER A 65 1.34 -22.68 -8.07
C SER A 65 2.74 -22.90 -7.48
N ALA A 66 3.54 -21.82 -7.36
CA ALA A 66 4.86 -21.88 -6.71
C ALA A 66 4.76 -22.01 -5.19
N ALA A 67 3.62 -21.65 -4.59
CA ALA A 67 3.42 -21.77 -3.16
C ALA A 67 3.10 -23.20 -2.73
N ARG A 68 3.65 -23.62 -1.59
CA ARG A 68 3.32 -24.87 -0.89
C ARG A 68 1.99 -24.74 -0.14
N LEU A 69 1.74 -23.55 0.38
CA LEU A 69 0.54 -23.22 1.15
C LEU A 69 -0.60 -22.80 0.20
N PRO A 70 -1.86 -23.07 0.55
CA PRO A 70 -3.00 -22.59 -0.23
C PRO A 70 -3.07 -21.06 -0.21
N GLN A 71 -3.71 -20.47 -1.22
CA GLN A 71 -3.87 -19.01 -1.33
C GLN A 71 -4.47 -18.38 -0.07
N ALA A 72 -5.46 -19.01 0.55
CA ALA A 72 -6.07 -18.51 1.79
C ALA A 72 -5.06 -18.33 2.95
N ALA A 73 -3.98 -19.12 2.97
CA ALA A 73 -2.90 -18.92 3.93
C ALA A 73 -2.02 -17.71 3.55
N LEU A 74 -1.76 -17.51 2.26
CA LEU A 74 -1.01 -16.34 1.78
C LEU A 74 -1.75 -15.04 2.06
N GLU A 75 -3.08 -15.05 1.97
CA GLU A 75 -3.96 -13.91 2.27
C GLU A 75 -3.86 -13.44 3.74
N THR A 76 -3.36 -14.27 4.65
CA THR A 76 -3.14 -13.85 6.06
C THR A 76 -2.03 -12.81 6.21
N LEU A 77 -1.15 -12.68 5.20
CA LEU A 77 -0.09 -11.68 5.15
C LEU A 77 -0.61 -10.30 4.70
N GLU A 78 -1.82 -10.22 4.16
CA GLU A 78 -2.40 -8.95 3.70
C GLU A 78 -2.76 -8.04 4.88
N ASP A 79 -2.70 -6.74 4.65
CA ASP A 79 -3.42 -5.74 5.42
C ASP A 79 -4.81 -5.57 4.80
N ARG A 80 -5.68 -6.53 5.14
CA ARG A 80 -6.96 -6.76 4.48
C ARG A 80 -7.82 -5.52 4.48
N LEU A 81 -8.31 -5.10 3.29
CA LEU A 81 -9.21 -3.98 3.05
C LEU A 81 -8.68 -2.58 3.45
N VAL A 82 -7.39 -2.43 3.78
CA VAL A 82 -6.81 -1.10 4.05
C VAL A 82 -6.90 -0.20 2.81
N ASP A 83 -6.83 -0.77 1.61
CA ASP A 83 -7.08 -0.06 0.34
C ASP A 83 -8.46 0.60 0.27
N ARG A 84 -9.48 0.03 0.94
CA ARG A 84 -10.82 0.59 0.99
C ARG A 84 -11.00 1.61 2.11
N LEU A 85 -10.19 1.55 3.17
CA LEU A 85 -10.28 2.49 4.29
C LEU A 85 -9.90 3.92 3.90
N VAL A 86 -9.07 4.09 2.86
CA VAL A 86 -8.55 5.41 2.45
C VAL A 86 -9.50 6.22 1.55
N TRP A 87 -10.68 5.68 1.20
CA TRP A 87 -11.57 6.30 0.23
C TRP A 87 -12.02 7.72 0.59
N ARG A 88 -12.25 8.00 1.90
CA ARG A 88 -12.64 9.34 2.35
C ARG A 88 -11.47 10.32 2.26
N ALA A 89 -10.27 9.89 2.60
CA ALA A 89 -9.08 10.73 2.49
C ALA A 89 -8.79 11.08 1.02
N THR A 90 -8.94 10.11 0.11
CA THR A 90 -8.77 10.36 -1.33
C THR A 90 -9.89 11.22 -1.92
N ALA A 91 -11.12 11.08 -1.45
CA ALA A 91 -12.23 11.96 -1.82
C ALA A 91 -11.99 13.42 -1.39
N ASN A 92 -11.21 13.62 -0.31
CA ASN A 92 -10.81 14.95 0.20
C ASN A 92 -9.52 15.47 -0.45
N GLY A 93 -8.99 14.82 -1.47
CA GLY A 93 -7.84 15.31 -2.26
C GLY A 93 -6.51 14.60 -2.03
N ALA A 94 -6.37 13.73 -1.02
CA ALA A 94 -5.15 12.96 -0.85
C ALA A 94 -4.93 12.00 -2.03
N THR A 95 -3.67 11.88 -2.48
CA THR A 95 -3.29 10.91 -3.52
C THR A 95 -2.84 9.62 -2.85
N ALA A 96 -3.41 8.47 -3.25
CA ALA A 96 -3.07 7.16 -2.70
C ALA A 96 -2.39 6.26 -3.74
N PHE A 97 -1.37 5.52 -3.28
CA PHE A 97 -0.70 4.45 -4.02
C PHE A 97 -0.97 3.12 -3.32
N ILE A 98 -1.66 2.22 -4.00
CA ILE A 98 -2.10 0.93 -3.49
C ILE A 98 -1.38 -0.18 -4.24
N ALA A 99 -0.61 -1.01 -3.56
CA ALA A 99 0.04 -2.16 -4.18
C ALA A 99 -0.97 -3.07 -4.89
N ARG A 100 -0.60 -3.61 -6.05
CA ARG A 100 -1.37 -4.65 -6.74
C ARG A 100 -0.91 -6.03 -6.32
N ALA A 101 0.42 -6.24 -6.29
CA ALA A 101 1.01 -7.51 -5.90
C ALA A 101 0.71 -7.81 -4.41
N PRO A 102 0.36 -9.04 -4.06
CA PRO A 102 0.17 -9.43 -2.68
C PRO A 102 1.51 -9.40 -1.92
N ARG A 103 1.45 -9.10 -0.62
CA ARG A 103 2.62 -9.10 0.25
C ARG A 103 3.38 -10.43 0.21
N ALA A 104 2.69 -11.55 -0.03
CA ALA A 104 3.32 -12.86 -0.21
C ALA A 104 4.30 -12.89 -1.38
N GLU A 105 4.06 -12.13 -2.47
CA GLU A 105 4.96 -12.05 -3.62
C GLU A 105 6.19 -11.22 -3.30
N ILE A 106 6.00 -10.02 -2.73
CA ILE A 106 7.06 -9.11 -2.33
C ILE A 106 6.55 -8.12 -1.28
N ASP A 107 7.31 -7.94 -0.21
CA ASP A 107 6.98 -6.99 0.86
C ASP A 107 7.56 -5.60 0.51
N LEU A 108 6.69 -4.67 0.09
CA LEU A 108 7.09 -3.31 -0.26
C LEU A 108 7.53 -2.47 0.95
N ASN A 109 7.27 -2.95 2.19
CA ASN A 109 7.75 -2.32 3.41
C ASN A 109 9.04 -3.01 3.94
N ARG A 110 9.90 -3.48 3.00
CA ARG A 110 11.25 -4.04 3.27
C ARG A 110 12.27 -3.46 2.32
N ASP A 111 13.51 -3.34 2.81
CA ASP A 111 14.67 -3.01 1.97
C ASP A 111 14.95 -4.17 1.00
N GLU A 112 15.39 -3.87 -0.22
CA GLU A 112 15.78 -4.88 -1.21
C GLU A 112 16.85 -5.85 -0.68
N ARG A 113 17.64 -5.42 0.29
CA ARG A 113 18.70 -6.19 0.95
C ARG A 113 18.20 -7.05 2.12
N GLU A 114 16.97 -6.84 2.59
CA GLU A 114 16.36 -7.66 3.66
C GLU A 114 15.81 -8.97 3.10
N ILE A 115 16.66 -9.81 2.54
CA ILE A 115 16.31 -11.12 1.96
C ILE A 115 17.12 -12.24 2.60
N ASP A 116 16.49 -13.39 2.83
CA ASP A 116 17.19 -14.61 3.17
C ASP A 116 17.91 -15.14 1.93
N PRO A 117 19.28 -15.13 1.90
CA PRO A 117 20.03 -15.60 0.74
C PRO A 117 19.77 -17.07 0.42
N ALA A 118 19.39 -17.89 1.40
CA ALA A 118 19.07 -19.29 1.19
C ALA A 118 17.77 -19.51 0.40
N LEU A 119 16.91 -18.49 0.33
CA LEU A 119 15.65 -18.53 -0.44
C LEU A 119 15.92 -18.42 -1.94
N ILE A 120 17.04 -17.83 -2.37
CA ILE A 120 17.31 -17.52 -3.78
C ILE A 120 18.24 -18.58 -4.41
N ALA A 121 17.96 -18.96 -5.66
CA ALA A 121 18.78 -19.91 -6.43
C ALA A 121 19.17 -19.33 -7.81
N PRO A 122 20.48 -19.21 -8.14
CA PRO A 122 21.63 -19.36 -7.24
C PRO A 122 21.64 -18.29 -6.13
N PRO A 123 22.29 -18.54 -4.99
CA PRO A 123 22.30 -17.62 -3.86
C PRO A 123 22.82 -16.24 -4.24
N LEU A 124 22.27 -15.21 -3.59
CA LEU A 124 22.79 -13.84 -3.69
C LEU A 124 24.15 -13.73 -3.02
N PRO A 125 25.06 -12.86 -3.52
CA PRO A 125 26.29 -12.55 -2.84
C PRO A 125 26.00 -12.07 -1.40
N ALA A 126 26.70 -12.62 -0.42
CA ALA A 126 26.46 -12.28 0.99
C ALA A 126 26.79 -10.81 1.33
N GLY A 127 27.68 -10.17 0.55
CA GLY A 127 28.03 -8.75 0.74
C GLY A 127 26.84 -7.84 0.45
N GLY A 128 26.50 -6.98 1.42
CA GLY A 128 25.44 -5.98 1.28
C GLY A 128 24.03 -6.45 1.69
N LEU A 129 23.82 -7.71 2.06
CA LEU A 129 22.52 -8.17 2.58
C LEU A 129 22.34 -7.79 4.06
N VAL A 130 21.09 -7.49 4.43
CA VAL A 130 20.71 -7.13 5.81
C VAL A 130 20.03 -8.33 6.46
N GLN A 131 20.69 -8.95 7.44
CA GLN A 131 20.16 -10.05 8.24
C GLN A 131 19.45 -9.51 9.49
N SER A 132 18.24 -8.98 9.31
CA SER A 132 17.40 -8.49 10.42
C SER A 132 16.75 -9.65 11.19
N ALA A 133 16.19 -9.36 12.36
CA ALA A 133 15.35 -10.33 13.09
C ALA A 133 14.13 -10.74 12.23
N ARG A 134 13.62 -9.85 11.40
CA ARG A 134 12.52 -10.09 10.47
C ARG A 134 12.91 -11.08 9.37
N THR A 135 14.08 -10.90 8.76
CA THR A 135 14.61 -11.83 7.74
C THR A 135 14.77 -13.22 8.32
N ARG A 136 15.37 -13.35 9.52
CA ARG A 136 15.48 -14.64 10.23
C ARG A 136 14.13 -15.25 10.61
N GLY A 137 13.12 -14.41 10.89
CA GLY A 137 11.73 -14.83 11.14
C GLY A 137 10.97 -15.23 9.88
N GLY A 138 11.56 -15.07 8.69
CA GLY A 138 10.92 -15.42 7.41
C GLY A 138 9.98 -14.34 6.86
N ILE A 139 10.07 -13.10 7.36
CA ILE A 139 9.28 -11.94 6.91
C ILE A 139 10.19 -10.85 6.31
N GLY A 140 11.15 -11.29 5.49
CA GLY A 140 12.00 -10.40 4.68
C GLY A 140 11.28 -9.84 3.46
N LEU A 141 12.06 -9.31 2.49
CA LEU A 141 11.57 -8.76 1.22
C LEU A 141 10.66 -9.73 0.46
N ILE A 142 11.06 -10.99 0.38
CA ILE A 142 10.18 -12.08 -0.07
C ILE A 142 9.89 -12.93 1.17
N PRO A 143 8.65 -12.92 1.68
CA PRO A 143 8.29 -13.77 2.80
C PRO A 143 8.56 -15.24 2.50
N SER A 144 9.26 -15.93 3.39
CA SER A 144 9.65 -17.33 3.20
C SER A 144 8.83 -18.30 4.05
N ARG A 145 8.19 -17.80 5.12
CA ARG A 145 7.34 -18.60 6.01
C ARG A 145 6.23 -17.78 6.65
N ILE A 146 5.17 -18.47 7.04
CA ILE A 146 4.08 -17.92 7.85
C ILE A 146 4.12 -18.60 9.20
N THR A 147 4.11 -17.81 10.29
CA THR A 147 4.10 -18.32 11.66
C THR A 147 2.93 -19.28 11.88
N GLY A 148 3.19 -20.45 12.42
CA GLY A 148 2.19 -21.50 12.65
C GLY A 148 1.84 -22.34 11.41
N LEU A 149 2.16 -21.91 10.17
CA LEU A 149 1.85 -22.65 8.94
C LEU A 149 3.09 -23.21 8.23
N GLY A 150 4.27 -22.63 8.48
CA GLY A 150 5.53 -23.13 7.91
C GLY A 150 5.98 -22.43 6.62
N PRO A 151 6.83 -23.08 5.81
CA PRO A 151 7.41 -22.50 4.60
C PRO A 151 6.36 -22.24 3.51
N ILE A 152 6.47 -21.07 2.85
CA ILE A 152 5.55 -20.63 1.79
C ILE A 152 5.85 -21.34 0.48
N TRP A 153 7.12 -21.44 0.09
CA TRP A 153 7.52 -21.85 -1.27
C TRP A 153 7.81 -23.34 -1.37
N ARG A 154 7.47 -23.95 -2.51
CA ARG A 154 7.81 -25.33 -2.84
C ARG A 154 9.30 -25.47 -3.11
N GLU A 155 9.84 -24.49 -3.84
CA GLU A 155 11.23 -24.43 -4.27
C GLU A 155 11.82 -23.06 -3.97
N ARG A 156 13.12 -22.92 -4.13
CA ARG A 156 13.79 -21.63 -4.03
C ARG A 156 13.33 -20.71 -5.16
N VAL A 157 13.23 -19.42 -4.87
CA VAL A 157 12.94 -18.42 -5.88
C VAL A 157 14.16 -18.27 -6.80
N THR A 158 13.97 -18.35 -8.10
CA THR A 158 15.07 -18.16 -9.05
C THR A 158 15.60 -16.73 -9.00
N ARG A 159 16.88 -16.55 -9.35
CA ARG A 159 17.48 -15.20 -9.43
C ARG A 159 16.72 -14.31 -10.40
N ALA A 160 16.32 -14.83 -11.56
CA ALA A 160 15.53 -14.08 -12.55
C ALA A 160 14.19 -13.61 -11.99
N GLU A 161 13.49 -14.47 -11.22
CA GLU A 161 12.22 -14.11 -10.60
C GLU A 161 12.41 -13.09 -9.47
N PHE A 162 13.48 -13.20 -8.67
CA PHE A 162 13.86 -12.17 -7.69
C PHE A 162 14.08 -10.81 -8.36
N ASP A 163 14.94 -10.76 -9.39
CA ASP A 163 15.27 -9.56 -10.13
C ASP A 163 14.02 -8.95 -10.80
N ARG A 164 13.12 -9.80 -11.31
CA ARG A 164 11.82 -9.37 -11.85
C ARG A 164 10.98 -8.69 -10.77
N ARG A 165 10.77 -9.32 -9.61
CA ARG A 165 9.94 -8.76 -8.53
C ARG A 165 10.48 -7.42 -8.05
N VAL A 166 11.79 -7.32 -7.84
CA VAL A 166 12.43 -6.07 -7.45
C VAL A 166 12.29 -5.01 -8.55
N GLY A 167 12.64 -5.37 -9.80
CA GLY A 167 12.69 -4.41 -10.91
C GLY A 167 11.32 -3.96 -11.41
N THR A 168 10.29 -4.82 -11.35
CA THR A 168 8.97 -4.51 -11.91
C THR A 168 7.91 -4.16 -10.86
N ILE A 169 8.16 -4.44 -9.57
CA ILE A 169 7.16 -4.18 -8.51
C ILE A 169 7.73 -3.21 -7.47
N HIS A 170 8.82 -3.60 -6.78
CA HIS A 170 9.34 -2.86 -5.64
C HIS A 170 9.86 -1.48 -6.05
N ARG A 171 10.81 -1.42 -6.97
CA ARG A 171 11.43 -0.15 -7.41
C ARG A 171 10.44 0.81 -8.03
N PRO A 172 9.54 0.39 -8.95
CA PRO A 172 8.54 1.29 -9.52
C PRO A 172 7.55 1.85 -8.49
N TYR A 173 7.15 1.05 -7.48
CA TYR A 173 6.29 1.53 -6.40
C TYR A 173 6.96 2.66 -5.63
N HIS A 174 8.19 2.45 -5.18
CA HIS A 174 8.93 3.46 -4.42
C HIS A 174 9.31 4.69 -5.25
N ALA A 175 9.63 4.52 -6.53
CA ALA A 175 9.89 5.63 -7.43
C ALA A 175 8.64 6.52 -7.63
N ALA A 176 7.45 5.91 -7.71
CA ALA A 176 6.20 6.65 -7.83
C ALA A 176 5.87 7.45 -6.56
N LEU A 177 6.10 6.88 -5.37
CA LEU A 177 5.96 7.59 -4.10
C LEU A 177 6.94 8.77 -4.01
N GLU A 178 8.21 8.54 -4.35
CA GLU A 178 9.25 9.57 -4.32
C GLU A 178 8.90 10.75 -5.24
N ALA A 179 8.45 10.47 -6.46
CA ALA A 179 8.03 11.50 -7.42
C ALA A 179 6.82 12.30 -6.92
N ALA A 180 5.83 11.65 -6.32
CA ALA A 180 4.65 12.31 -5.78
C ALA A 180 4.98 13.20 -4.58
N LEU A 181 5.83 12.71 -3.67
CA LEU A 181 6.27 13.46 -2.48
C LEU A 181 7.12 14.67 -2.88
N GLU A 182 8.04 14.51 -3.83
CA GLU A 182 8.87 15.63 -4.30
C GLU A 182 8.01 16.68 -4.99
N TYR A 183 7.04 16.27 -5.83
CA TYR A 183 6.09 17.20 -6.42
C TYR A 183 5.30 17.96 -5.34
N ALA A 184 4.76 17.26 -4.35
CA ALA A 184 4.00 17.87 -3.26
C ALA A 184 4.88 18.85 -2.45
N ARG A 185 6.11 18.45 -2.13
CA ARG A 185 7.08 19.30 -1.42
C ARG A 185 7.36 20.59 -2.18
N VAL A 186 7.61 20.51 -3.48
CA VAL A 186 7.88 21.71 -4.32
C VAL A 186 6.65 22.62 -4.38
N ARG A 187 5.45 22.03 -4.43
CA ARG A 187 4.21 22.79 -4.57
C ARG A 187 3.74 23.44 -3.27
N PHE A 188 3.93 22.78 -2.13
CA PHE A 188 3.35 23.18 -0.83
C PHE A 188 4.40 23.55 0.22
N GLY A 189 5.70 23.56 -0.11
CA GLY A 189 6.80 23.80 0.83
C GLY A 189 7.20 22.54 1.61
N ALA A 190 6.25 21.66 1.93
CA ALA A 190 6.48 20.39 2.60
C ALA A 190 5.54 19.31 2.07
N ALA A 191 5.88 18.02 2.35
CA ALA A 191 5.05 16.87 2.04
C ALA A 191 5.09 15.83 3.15
N LEU A 192 4.03 15.03 3.27
CA LEU A 192 3.98 13.90 4.20
C LEU A 192 3.46 12.64 3.52
N LEU A 193 4.17 11.54 3.74
CA LEU A 193 3.73 10.19 3.42
C LEU A 193 3.05 9.57 4.63
N LEU A 194 1.75 9.28 4.54
CA LEU A 194 1.03 8.47 5.51
C LEU A 194 1.00 7.02 5.03
N ASP A 195 1.79 6.15 5.67
CA ASP A 195 1.92 4.72 5.32
C ASP A 195 0.90 3.91 6.11
N CYS A 196 -0.14 3.44 5.43
CA CYS A 196 -1.32 2.83 6.03
C CYS A 196 -1.20 1.32 6.10
N HIS A 197 -1.26 0.79 7.32
CA HIS A 197 -1.15 -0.64 7.64
C HIS A 197 -2.24 -1.11 8.58
N SER A 198 -2.33 -2.42 8.75
CA SER A 198 -3.12 -3.04 9.78
C SER A 198 -2.36 -4.15 10.51
N MET A 199 -2.65 -4.28 11.78
CA MET A 199 -2.05 -5.29 12.66
C MET A 199 -3.09 -6.32 13.10
N PRO A 200 -2.67 -7.55 13.47
CA PRO A 200 -3.56 -8.53 14.09
C PRO A 200 -4.26 -7.96 15.33
N PRO A 201 -5.49 -8.44 15.64
CA PRO A 201 -6.22 -8.03 16.83
C PRO A 201 -5.39 -8.15 18.08
N ARG A 202 -5.37 -7.10 18.90
CA ARG A 202 -4.62 -7.07 20.16
C ARG A 202 -5.55 -7.37 21.33
N PRO A 203 -5.15 -8.25 22.25
CA PRO A 203 -5.94 -8.50 23.45
C PRO A 203 -6.23 -7.18 24.18
N GLY A 204 -7.50 -6.93 24.52
CA GLY A 204 -7.94 -5.71 25.17
C GLY A 204 -8.10 -4.48 24.28
N ALA A 205 -7.81 -4.53 22.98
CA ALA A 205 -8.01 -3.38 22.09
C ALA A 205 -9.49 -2.99 21.93
N ALA A 206 -10.41 -3.95 22.01
CA ALA A 206 -11.85 -3.71 21.99
C ALA A 206 -12.45 -3.38 23.38
N GLY A 207 -11.66 -3.46 24.47
CA GLY A 207 -12.12 -3.21 25.84
C GLY A 207 -12.24 -1.72 26.16
N HIS A 208 -13.04 -1.39 27.18
CA HIS A 208 -13.12 -0.07 27.76
C HIS A 208 -12.31 -0.01 29.07
N GLY A 209 -11.57 1.09 29.31
CA GLY A 209 -10.80 1.33 30.52
C GLY A 209 -9.30 1.52 30.30
N GLU A 210 -8.57 1.93 31.34
CA GLU A 210 -7.15 2.28 31.29
C GLU A 210 -6.22 1.12 30.92
N ALA A 211 -6.61 -0.13 31.20
CA ALA A 211 -5.82 -1.33 30.88
C ALA A 211 -5.95 -1.82 29.44
N ALA A 212 -6.81 -1.20 28.64
CA ALA A 212 -7.04 -1.66 27.27
C ALA A 212 -5.90 -1.25 26.33
N ALA A 213 -5.44 -2.18 25.48
CA ALA A 213 -4.36 -1.94 24.54
C ALA A 213 -4.72 -0.85 23.50
N ALA A 214 -3.73 -0.09 23.06
CA ALA A 214 -3.92 0.88 21.95
C ALA A 214 -4.38 0.14 20.68
N SER A 215 -5.40 0.69 20.02
CA SER A 215 -5.99 0.14 18.79
C SER A 215 -5.47 0.82 17.53
N VAL A 216 -4.81 1.97 17.68
CA VAL A 216 -4.14 2.72 16.60
C VAL A 216 -2.72 3.04 17.06
N ILE A 217 -1.73 2.70 16.22
CA ILE A 217 -0.33 2.95 16.56
C ILE A 217 0.28 3.82 15.46
N PHE A 218 0.93 4.89 15.87
CA PHE A 218 1.71 5.74 15.00
C PHE A 218 3.20 5.41 15.13
N GLY A 219 3.87 5.26 13.99
CA GLY A 219 5.29 4.94 13.91
C GLY A 219 6.05 5.99 13.11
N ASP A 220 6.92 6.74 13.77
CA ASP A 220 7.79 7.76 13.18
C ASP A 220 9.28 7.44 13.33
N ARG A 221 9.58 6.15 13.62
CA ARG A 221 10.92 5.65 13.89
C ARG A 221 11.63 6.44 14.97
N HIS A 222 10.91 6.68 16.07
CA HIS A 222 11.39 7.42 17.24
C HIS A 222 11.86 8.86 16.90
N GLY A 223 11.02 9.59 16.15
CA GLY A 223 11.26 10.99 15.78
C GLY A 223 12.20 11.20 14.60
N THR A 224 12.57 10.12 13.87
CA THR A 224 13.56 10.26 12.78
C THR A 224 12.93 10.53 11.40
N THR A 225 11.62 10.26 11.22
CA THR A 225 10.96 10.35 9.91
C THR A 225 9.89 11.43 9.82
N THR A 226 9.48 12.01 10.95
CA THR A 226 8.56 13.17 10.96
C THR A 226 8.89 14.10 12.13
N SER A 227 8.33 15.32 12.14
CA SER A 227 8.44 16.25 13.28
C SER A 227 7.44 15.88 14.38
N ALA A 228 7.74 16.25 15.62
CA ALA A 228 6.87 16.01 16.77
C ALA A 228 5.47 16.63 16.57
N ASP A 229 5.40 17.84 16.03
CA ASP A 229 4.14 18.54 15.78
C ASP A 229 3.18 17.77 14.84
N LEU A 230 3.71 17.15 13.80
CA LEU A 230 2.92 16.33 12.87
C LEU A 230 2.47 15.03 13.53
N LEU A 231 3.33 14.39 14.32
CA LEU A 231 2.92 13.23 15.12
C LEU A 231 1.82 13.58 16.10
N ASP A 232 1.95 14.70 16.81
CA ASP A 232 0.96 15.16 17.79
C ASP A 232 -0.38 15.52 17.12
N ALA A 233 -0.35 16.13 15.94
CA ALA A 233 -1.56 16.41 15.15
C ALA A 233 -2.30 15.11 14.78
N ALA A 234 -1.58 14.08 14.32
CA ALA A 234 -2.15 12.79 13.99
C ALA A 234 -2.75 12.07 15.20
N VAL A 235 -2.03 12.07 16.34
CA VAL A 235 -2.47 11.49 17.62
C VAL A 235 -3.71 12.20 18.14
N THR A 236 -3.72 13.52 18.11
CA THR A 236 -4.84 14.34 18.57
C THR A 236 -6.09 14.09 17.74
N ALA A 237 -5.97 14.04 16.39
CA ALA A 237 -7.08 13.74 15.51
C ALA A 237 -7.68 12.35 15.77
N ALA A 238 -6.84 11.34 16.01
CA ALA A 238 -7.31 10.00 16.33
C ALA A 238 -8.02 9.93 17.70
N ARG A 239 -7.46 10.57 18.71
CA ARG A 239 -8.03 10.63 20.07
C ARG A 239 -9.35 11.39 20.12
N ALA A 240 -9.49 12.47 19.35
CA ALA A 240 -10.74 13.22 19.22
C ALA A 240 -11.91 12.38 18.69
N LEU A 241 -11.61 11.31 17.94
CA LEU A 241 -12.59 10.33 17.48
C LEU A 241 -12.77 9.13 18.44
N GLY A 242 -12.16 9.17 19.62
CA GLY A 242 -12.29 8.15 20.64
C GLY A 242 -11.33 6.95 20.49
N TYR A 243 -10.36 6.98 19.57
CA TYR A 243 -9.40 5.90 19.41
C TYR A 243 -8.26 6.01 20.42
N ARG A 244 -7.89 4.86 21.00
CA ARG A 244 -6.69 4.76 21.85
C ARG A 244 -5.46 4.62 20.99
N THR A 245 -4.49 5.49 21.23
CA THR A 245 -3.28 5.58 20.45
C THR A 245 -2.03 5.23 21.24
N ALA A 246 -1.04 4.68 20.57
CA ALA A 246 0.34 4.57 21.06
C ALA A 246 1.30 5.04 19.96
N CYS A 247 2.52 5.40 20.35
CA CYS A 247 3.58 5.80 19.43
C CYS A 247 4.74 4.82 19.51
N ASN A 248 5.23 4.35 18.35
CA ASN A 248 6.42 3.53 18.19
C ASN A 248 6.43 2.16 18.90
N ALA A 249 5.36 1.76 19.55
CA ALA A 249 5.26 0.50 20.27
C ALA A 249 3.90 -0.17 20.05
N PRO A 250 3.89 -1.43 19.56
CA PRO A 250 5.02 -2.28 19.17
C PRO A 250 5.58 -2.01 17.75
N TYR A 251 5.03 -1.07 16.99
CA TYR A 251 5.40 -0.78 15.61
C TYR A 251 5.94 0.65 15.49
N ALA A 252 7.26 0.76 15.31
CA ALA A 252 7.91 2.07 15.19
C ALA A 252 7.98 2.62 13.77
N GLY A 253 7.53 1.87 12.78
CA GLY A 253 7.64 2.20 11.36
C GLY A 253 8.57 1.27 10.59
N GLY A 254 8.21 0.99 9.33
CA GLY A 254 8.93 0.09 8.45
C GLY A 254 9.90 0.78 7.49
N TYR A 255 10.18 0.07 6.38
CA TYR A 255 11.09 0.56 5.34
C TYR A 255 10.51 1.75 4.57
N VAL A 256 9.21 1.77 4.30
CA VAL A 256 8.55 2.86 3.58
C VAL A 256 8.83 4.20 4.26
N VAL A 257 8.56 4.31 5.56
CA VAL A 257 8.82 5.56 6.29
C VAL A 257 10.31 5.84 6.44
N ALA A 258 11.15 4.80 6.61
CA ALA A 258 12.60 4.95 6.68
C ALA A 258 13.21 5.48 5.38
N ARG A 259 12.70 5.00 4.23
CA ARG A 259 13.19 5.38 2.92
C ARG A 259 12.79 6.80 2.52
N HIS A 260 11.52 7.16 2.78
CA HIS A 260 10.94 8.38 2.25
C HIS A 260 10.96 9.54 3.23
N GLY A 261 10.97 9.28 4.55
CA GLY A 261 11.03 10.34 5.57
C GLY A 261 12.39 11.03 5.59
N ARG A 262 12.40 12.32 5.29
CA ARG A 262 13.57 13.21 5.32
C ARG A 262 13.13 14.59 5.82
N PRO A 263 12.81 14.72 7.13
CA PRO A 263 12.25 15.96 7.70
C PRO A 263 13.09 17.19 7.42
N GLN A 264 14.43 17.04 7.41
CA GLN A 264 15.38 18.12 7.12
C GLN A 264 15.26 18.66 5.68
N ARG A 265 14.56 17.92 4.81
CA ARG A 265 14.29 18.32 3.43
C ARG A 265 12.82 18.66 3.21
N GLY A 266 12.01 18.80 4.28
CA GLY A 266 10.59 19.04 4.20
C GLY A 266 9.75 17.86 3.70
N ILE A 267 10.29 16.63 3.73
CA ILE A 267 9.54 15.41 3.41
C ILE A 267 9.40 14.57 4.69
N HIS A 268 8.21 14.51 5.22
CA HIS A 268 7.86 13.73 6.40
C HIS A 268 7.27 12.37 6.03
N ALA A 269 7.38 11.38 6.92
CA ALA A 269 6.73 10.09 6.76
C ALA A 269 6.30 9.54 8.11
N LEU A 270 5.04 9.11 8.19
CA LEU A 270 4.40 8.58 9.38
C LEU A 270 3.66 7.28 9.03
N GLN A 271 3.90 6.20 9.77
CA GLN A 271 3.15 4.96 9.65
C GLN A 271 1.95 5.00 10.59
N ILE A 272 0.80 4.49 10.11
CA ILE A 272 -0.37 4.20 10.94
C ILE A 272 -0.69 2.72 10.88
N GLU A 273 -0.80 2.06 12.04
CA GLU A 273 -1.18 0.66 12.22
C GLU A 273 -2.56 0.60 12.87
N LEU A 274 -3.49 -0.05 12.22
CA LEU A 274 -4.87 -0.19 12.62
C LEU A 274 -5.14 -1.61 13.11
N ASP A 275 -5.67 -1.78 14.32
CA ASP A 275 -6.14 -3.08 14.77
C ASP A 275 -7.26 -3.58 13.86
N ARG A 276 -7.10 -4.79 13.29
CA ARG A 276 -8.07 -5.37 12.34
C ARG A 276 -9.46 -5.54 12.93
N ALA A 277 -9.58 -5.77 14.24
CA ALA A 277 -10.87 -5.87 14.91
C ALA A 277 -11.67 -4.56 14.92
N LEU A 278 -11.04 -3.40 14.64
CA LEU A 278 -11.73 -2.12 14.53
C LEU A 278 -12.64 -2.04 13.30
N TYR A 279 -12.30 -2.76 12.22
CA TYR A 279 -12.97 -2.52 10.93
C TYR A 279 -13.33 -3.79 10.15
N LEU A 280 -12.84 -4.96 10.55
CA LEU A 280 -13.21 -6.26 9.96
C LEU A 280 -14.24 -6.98 10.83
N ASP A 281 -14.90 -7.94 10.22
CA ASP A 281 -15.78 -8.90 10.88
C ASP A 281 -15.00 -9.86 11.80
N ALA A 282 -15.71 -10.74 12.48
CA ALA A 282 -15.12 -11.71 13.40
C ALA A 282 -14.13 -12.67 12.72
N ASP A 283 -14.33 -12.97 11.44
CA ASP A 283 -13.45 -13.82 10.64
C ASP A 283 -12.26 -13.05 10.04
N LEU A 284 -12.18 -11.75 10.28
CA LEU A 284 -11.17 -10.82 9.76
C LEU A 284 -11.08 -10.82 8.21
N ARG A 285 -12.19 -11.00 7.52
CA ARG A 285 -12.25 -11.13 6.06
C ARG A 285 -13.09 -10.07 5.37
N ALA A 286 -14.22 -9.67 5.95
CA ALA A 286 -15.15 -8.72 5.38
C ALA A 286 -15.25 -7.44 6.25
N PRO A 287 -15.84 -6.34 5.73
CA PRO A 287 -16.08 -5.15 6.52
C PRO A 287 -16.96 -5.45 7.74
N GLY A 288 -16.50 -5.06 8.92
CA GLY A 288 -17.25 -5.11 10.17
C GLY A 288 -17.99 -3.80 10.47
N PRO A 289 -18.72 -3.73 11.58
CA PRO A 289 -19.52 -2.55 11.95
C PRO A 289 -18.72 -1.26 12.09
N GLY A 290 -17.44 -1.36 12.49
CA GLY A 290 -16.56 -0.20 12.67
C GLY A 290 -15.85 0.28 11.41
N PHE A 291 -16.06 -0.37 10.25
CA PHE A 291 -15.35 -0.07 9.00
C PHE A 291 -15.42 1.40 8.63
N GLU A 292 -16.61 1.98 8.62
CA GLU A 292 -16.82 3.37 8.26
C GLU A 292 -16.24 4.35 9.30
N GLY A 293 -16.19 3.93 10.56
CA GLY A 293 -15.50 4.67 11.63
C GLY A 293 -14.01 4.84 11.35
N VAL A 294 -13.34 3.76 10.89
CA VAL A 294 -11.92 3.79 10.54
C VAL A 294 -11.67 4.57 9.23
N CYS A 295 -12.60 4.55 8.27
CA CYS A 295 -12.52 5.44 7.10
C CYS A 295 -12.51 6.92 7.52
N ARG A 296 -13.36 7.31 8.49
CA ARG A 296 -13.37 8.67 9.06
C ARG A 296 -12.09 9.00 9.81
N LEU A 297 -11.54 8.01 10.55
CA LEU A 297 -10.27 8.18 11.26
C LEU A 297 -9.12 8.54 10.31
N ILE A 298 -8.92 7.75 9.24
CA ILE A 298 -7.85 8.01 8.28
C ILE A 298 -8.03 9.38 7.61
N ALA A 299 -9.25 9.74 7.24
CA ALA A 299 -9.55 11.04 6.64
C ALA A 299 -9.28 12.19 7.61
N ALA A 300 -9.63 12.05 8.89
CA ALA A 300 -9.38 13.06 9.92
C ALA A 300 -7.89 13.23 10.19
N VAL A 301 -7.14 12.13 10.28
CA VAL A 301 -5.67 12.15 10.44
C VAL A 301 -5.02 12.81 9.22
N ALA A 302 -5.40 12.42 7.99
CA ALA A 302 -4.84 13.02 6.79
C ALA A 302 -5.10 14.53 6.72
N ARG A 303 -6.31 14.97 7.09
CA ARG A 303 -6.68 16.39 7.13
C ARG A 303 -5.89 17.15 8.19
N ALA A 304 -5.76 16.62 9.40
CA ALA A 304 -4.99 17.29 10.47
C ALA A 304 -3.51 17.44 10.09
N LEU A 305 -2.95 16.43 9.41
CA LEU A 305 -1.59 16.48 8.87
C LEU A 305 -1.46 17.52 7.76
N GLU A 306 -2.44 17.62 6.86
CA GLU A 306 -2.48 18.62 5.79
C GLU A 306 -2.56 20.03 6.35
N GLU A 307 -3.51 20.29 7.26
CA GLU A 307 -3.67 21.58 7.94
C GLU A 307 -2.36 22.01 8.61
N ARG A 308 -1.71 21.09 9.35
CA ARG A 308 -0.46 21.39 10.05
C ARG A 308 0.71 21.64 9.10
N LEU A 309 0.80 20.91 7.96
CA LEU A 309 1.82 21.14 6.95
C LEU A 309 1.70 22.50 6.27
N LEU A 310 0.45 22.94 6.02
CA LEU A 310 0.18 24.24 5.37
C LEU A 310 0.35 25.43 6.32
N GLU A 311 0.37 25.21 7.63
CA GLU A 311 0.67 26.24 8.65
C GLU A 311 2.19 26.46 8.83
N ILE A 312 3.04 25.53 8.39
CA ILE A 312 4.51 25.70 8.48
C ILE A 312 4.89 26.78 7.47
N PRO A 313 5.40 27.98 7.92
CA PRO A 313 5.84 29.00 6.99
C PRO A 313 6.97 28.46 6.09
N ASP A 314 7.06 28.96 4.86
CA ASP A 314 8.17 28.67 3.93
C ASP A 314 9.51 29.11 4.54
N ALA A 315 10.05 28.33 5.46
CA ALA A 315 11.34 28.59 6.10
C ALA A 315 12.56 28.28 5.18
N ILE A 316 12.29 27.88 3.92
CA ILE A 316 13.33 27.45 2.96
C ILE A 316 13.49 28.44 1.77
N ALA A 317 12.77 29.57 1.76
CA ALA A 317 12.90 30.58 0.69
C ALA A 317 13.93 31.68 0.97
N ALA A 318 14.79 31.51 1.99
CA ALA A 318 15.77 32.52 2.39
C ALA A 318 17.17 31.89 2.59
N GLU A 319 17.76 31.34 1.52
CA GLU A 319 19.23 31.23 1.33
C GLU A 319 19.58 31.25 -0.15
#